data_fcf00de432556ba75c2a0b21a4019321
#
_entry.id   fcf00de432556ba75c2a0b21a4019321
#
_cell.length_a   1.000
_cell.length_b   1.000
_cell.length_c   1.000
_cell.angle_alpha   90.00
_cell.angle_beta   90.00
_cell.angle_gamma   90.00
#
_symmetry.space_group_name_H-M   'P 1'
#
loop_
_entity.id
_entity.type
_entity.pdbx_description
1 polymer ?
#
loop_
_entity_poly.entity_id
_entity_poly.type
_entity_poly.pdbx_seq_one_letter_code
_entity_poly.pdbx_strand_id
1 'polypeptide(L)' 'MLKLKIEVVEELKNKGYNTTRIRREKLIGEKTMQDMKSGIVPGIKVLDTLCRVLACQPGDILEYVKDEETNE' A
#
# COMPACT_ATOMS: atom_id res chain seq x y z
N MET A 1 -8.78 1.15 -13.51
CA MET A 1 -8.55 0.28 -12.35
C MET A 1 -7.74 1.00 -11.30
N LEU A 2 -7.90 0.61 -10.05
CA LEU A 2 -7.13 1.19 -8.98
C LEU A 2 -5.72 0.63 -8.97
N LYS A 3 -4.75 1.51 -8.73
CA LYS A 3 -3.35 1.13 -8.66
C LYS A 3 -2.68 1.83 -7.50
N LEU A 4 -1.60 1.24 -7.03
CA LEU A 4 -0.77 1.91 -6.03
C LEU A 4 -0.02 3.05 -6.70
N LYS A 5 -0.05 4.19 -6.06
CA LYS A 5 0.56 5.41 -6.55
C LYS A 5 1.99 5.56 -6.09
N ILE A 6 2.35 4.87 -4.99
CA ILE A 6 3.66 4.98 -4.38
C ILE A 6 4.21 3.58 -4.13
N GLU A 7 5.51 3.52 -3.85
CA GLU A 7 6.14 2.28 -3.42
C GLU A 7 5.93 2.17 -1.92
N VAL A 8 4.85 1.49 -1.53
CA VAL A 8 4.42 1.46 -0.14
C VAL A 8 5.52 0.99 0.80
N VAL A 9 6.21 -0.09 0.43
CA VAL A 9 7.25 -0.65 1.29
C VAL A 9 8.39 0.33 1.49
N GLU A 10 8.76 1.05 0.43
CA GLU A 10 9.81 2.06 0.53
C GLU A 10 9.38 3.23 1.40
N GLU A 11 8.12 3.66 1.25
CA GLU A 11 7.62 4.75 2.08
C GLU A 11 7.60 4.37 3.55
N LEU A 12 7.22 3.11 3.84
CA LEU A 12 7.24 2.63 5.21
C LEU A 12 8.66 2.64 5.78
N LYS A 13 9.64 2.21 4.98
CA LYS A 13 11.03 2.26 5.41
C LYS A 13 11.48 3.69 5.71
N ASN A 14 11.07 4.62 4.86
CA ASN A 14 11.44 6.02 5.06
C ASN A 14 10.86 6.59 6.35
N LYS A 15 9.77 6.01 6.83
CA LYS A 15 9.16 6.42 8.08
C LYS A 15 9.67 5.61 9.29
N GLY A 16 10.65 4.76 9.07
CA GLY A 16 11.21 3.95 10.12
C GLY A 16 10.54 2.60 10.34
N TYR A 17 9.66 2.21 9.43
CA TYR A 17 8.95 0.94 9.52
C TYR A 17 9.52 -0.05 8.52
N ASN A 18 10.63 -0.68 8.89
CA ASN A 18 11.19 -1.73 8.04
C ASN A 18 10.37 -3.00 8.18
N THR A 19 10.69 -3.99 7.36
CA THR A 19 9.94 -5.23 7.32
C THR A 19 9.92 -5.94 8.67
N THR A 20 11.07 -5.93 9.36
CA THR A 20 11.17 -6.57 10.67
C THR A 20 10.23 -5.93 11.68
N ARG A 21 10.20 -4.60 11.70
CA ARG A 21 9.32 -3.89 12.62
C ARG A 21 7.85 -4.13 12.32
N ILE A 22 7.51 -4.10 11.02
CA ILE A 22 6.13 -4.34 10.61
C ILE A 22 5.67 -5.72 11.04
N ARG A 23 6.54 -6.72 10.86
CA ARG A 23 6.23 -8.08 11.27
C ARG A 23 6.12 -8.21 12.78
N ARG A 24 7.04 -7.60 13.49
CA ARG A 24 7.05 -7.67 14.95
C ARG A 24 5.83 -7.03 15.57
N GLU A 25 5.41 -5.90 15.02
CA GLU A 25 4.25 -5.18 15.53
C GLU A 25 2.95 -5.64 14.87
N LYS A 26 3.04 -6.58 13.95
CA LYS A 26 1.88 -7.18 13.27
C LYS A 26 0.99 -6.13 12.62
N LEU A 27 1.62 -5.13 12.03
CA LEU A 27 0.89 -4.06 11.38
C LEU A 27 0.24 -4.52 10.08
N ILE A 28 0.97 -5.30 9.30
CA ILE A 28 0.51 -5.78 7.99
C ILE A 28 1.00 -7.21 7.83
N GLY A 29 0.14 -8.08 7.34
CA GLY A 29 0.51 -9.48 7.11
C GLY A 29 1.54 -9.62 6.01
N GLU A 30 2.31 -10.71 6.07
CA GLU A 30 3.38 -10.94 5.09
C GLU A 30 2.86 -11.08 3.67
N LYS A 31 1.73 -11.77 3.51
CA LYS A 31 1.17 -11.93 2.18
C LYS A 31 0.77 -10.59 1.59
N THR A 32 0.18 -9.73 2.40
CA THR A 32 -0.21 -8.41 1.95
C THR A 32 1.01 -7.57 1.58
N MET A 33 2.08 -7.68 2.36
CA MET A 33 3.33 -7.00 2.02
C MET A 33 3.86 -7.44 0.67
N GLN A 34 3.84 -8.76 0.41
CA GLN A 34 4.26 -9.29 -0.88
C GLN A 34 3.36 -8.81 -2.00
N ASP A 35 2.04 -8.82 -1.76
CA ASP A 35 1.08 -8.35 -2.76
C ASP A 35 1.34 -6.89 -3.12
N MET A 36 1.61 -6.05 -2.13
CA MET A 36 1.88 -4.65 -2.40
C MET A 36 3.19 -4.45 -3.15
N LYS A 37 4.18 -5.28 -2.89
CA LYS A 37 5.42 -5.23 -3.67
C LYS A 37 5.17 -5.54 -5.13
N SER A 38 4.19 -6.39 -5.39
CA SER A 38 3.80 -6.75 -6.76
C SER A 38 2.82 -5.76 -7.37
N GLY A 39 2.43 -4.73 -6.64
CA GLY A 39 1.53 -3.72 -7.16
C GLY A 39 0.06 -3.98 -6.89
N ILE A 40 -0.26 -4.96 -6.07
CA ILE A 40 -1.64 -5.30 -5.76
C ILE A 40 -2.15 -4.36 -4.66
N VAL A 41 -3.33 -3.79 -4.90
CA VAL A 41 -3.95 -2.86 -3.97
C VAL A 41 -4.47 -3.63 -2.75
N PRO A 42 -4.12 -3.21 -1.52
CA PRO A 42 -4.60 -3.90 -0.33
C PRO A 42 -6.05 -3.56 -0.01
N GLY A 43 -6.61 -4.30 0.94
CA GLY A 43 -7.97 -4.05 1.38
C GLY A 43 -8.08 -2.83 2.27
N ILE A 44 -9.30 -2.50 2.65
CA ILE A 44 -9.60 -1.28 3.40
C ILE A 44 -8.89 -1.24 4.75
N LYS A 45 -8.82 -2.37 5.45
CA LYS A 45 -8.18 -2.40 6.75
C LYS A 45 -6.69 -2.06 6.67
N VAL A 46 -6.03 -2.57 5.64
CA VAL A 46 -4.62 -2.28 5.45
C VAL A 46 -4.43 -0.84 5.03
N LEU A 47 -5.32 -0.32 4.18
CA LEU A 47 -5.28 1.08 3.80
C LEU A 47 -5.42 1.99 5.01
N ASP A 48 -6.32 1.65 5.92
CA ASP A 48 -6.49 2.42 7.14
C ASP A 48 -5.20 2.44 7.95
N THR A 49 -4.56 1.28 8.08
CA THR A 49 -3.28 1.19 8.79
C THR A 49 -2.21 2.05 8.10
N LEU A 50 -2.14 1.97 6.77
CA LEU A 50 -1.16 2.74 6.02
C LEU A 50 -1.37 4.24 6.18
N CYS A 51 -2.61 4.69 6.12
CA CYS A 51 -2.90 6.11 6.29
C CYS A 51 -2.48 6.59 7.66
N ARG A 52 -2.72 5.77 8.68
CA ARG A 52 -2.33 6.12 10.04
C ARG A 52 -0.81 6.16 10.20
N VAL A 53 -0.14 5.13 9.70
CA VAL A 53 1.31 5.00 9.87
C VAL A 53 2.06 6.04 9.04
N LEU A 54 1.62 6.25 7.80
CA LEU A 54 2.26 7.19 6.91
C LEU A 54 1.76 8.62 7.09
N ALA A 55 0.72 8.79 7.91
CA ALA A 55 0.10 10.10 8.16
C ALA A 55 -0.33 10.74 6.85
N CYS A 56 -1.09 10.01 6.06
CA CYS A 56 -1.52 10.49 4.76
C CYS A 56 -2.95 10.07 4.47
N GLN A 57 -3.46 10.49 3.34
CA GLN A 57 -4.81 10.16 2.89
C GLN A 57 -4.77 9.02 1.88
N PRO A 58 -5.89 8.27 1.71
CA PRO A 58 -5.89 7.20 0.72
C PRO A 58 -5.51 7.66 -0.69
N GLY A 59 -5.87 8.89 -1.05
CA GLY A 59 -5.50 9.44 -2.36
C GLY A 59 -4.02 9.66 -2.54
N ASP A 60 -3.25 9.65 -1.45
CA ASP A 60 -1.80 9.73 -1.54
C ASP A 60 -1.18 8.36 -1.83
N ILE A 61 -1.95 7.29 -1.62
CA ILE A 61 -1.47 5.92 -1.78
C ILE A 61 -2.01 5.30 -3.07
N LEU A 62 -3.23 5.62 -3.41
CA LEU A 62 -3.94 5.01 -4.53
C LEU A 62 -4.29 6.03 -5.59
N GLU A 63 -4.43 5.54 -6.82
CA GLU A 63 -4.97 6.35 -7.90
C GLU A 63 -5.81 5.46 -8.81
N TYR A 64 -6.75 6.06 -9.49
CA TYR A 64 -7.52 5.34 -10.49
C TYR A 64 -6.92 5.60 -11.86
N VAL A 65 -6.65 4.54 -12.58
CA VAL A 65 -6.11 4.62 -13.93
C VAL A 65 -7.14 4.01 -14.87
N LYS A 66 -7.49 4.76 -15.90
CA LYS A 66 -8.47 4.28 -16.87
C LYS A 66 -7.92 3.08 -17.64
N ASP A 67 -8.72 2.05 -17.74
CA ASP A 67 -8.35 0.85 -18.48
C ASP A 67 -8.52 1.11 -19.98
N GLU A 68 -7.44 1.02 -20.71
CA GLU A 68 -7.50 1.33 -22.13
C GLU A 68 -8.17 0.26 -22.95
N GLU A 69 -8.02 -0.98 -22.52
CA GLU A 69 -8.62 -2.04 -23.33
C GLU A 69 -10.12 -2.11 -23.15
N THR A 70 -10.71 -1.34 -22.28
CA THR A 70 -12.15 -1.31 -22.12
C THR A 70 -12.81 -0.24 -22.95
N ASN A 71 -12.07 0.40 -23.81
CA ASN A 71 -12.57 1.54 -24.55
C ASN A 71 -13.23 1.18 -25.86
N GLU A 72 -13.26 -0.04 -26.20
CA GLU A 72 -13.85 -0.34 -27.48
C GLU A 72 -15.30 -0.59 -27.42
#